data_f5c1f4345c1d486e2c2164a49c643ad2
#
_entry.id   f5c1f4345c1d486e2c2164a49c643ad2
#
_cell.length_a   1.000
_cell.length_b   1.000
_cell.length_c   1.000
_cell.angle_alpha   90.00
_cell.angle_beta   90.00
_cell.angle_gamma   90.00
#
_symmetry.space_group_name_H-M   'P 1'
#
loop_
_entity.id
_entity.type
_entity.pdbx_description
1 polymer ?
#
loop_
_entity_poly.entity_id
_entity_poly.type
_entity_poly.pdbx_seq_one_letter_code
_entity_poly.pdbx_strand_id
1 'polypeptide(L)'
;MGLTLEEANRILRGALAKAQELNIKISASICDAGGRPVAFQRMDNAIWASAYASQGKAVASAAFGRPSGEIAERADQPTPRGIAAAEGGHMIMGQGAVPIIRNGVVEGACGVSGGTGQQDEDCARAGVSI
;
A
#
# COMPACT_ATOMS: atom_id res chain seq x y z
N MET A 1 -15.70 -10.91 8.60
CA MET A 1 -14.69 -10.54 9.57
C MET A 1 -13.56 -9.80 8.88
N GLY A 2 -13.08 -8.72 9.44
CA GLY A 2 -12.07 -7.91 8.84
C GLY A 2 -10.66 -8.48 8.97
N LEU A 3 -9.70 -7.73 8.43
CA LEU A 3 -8.29 -8.05 8.47
C LEU A 3 -7.79 -8.09 9.92
N THR A 4 -7.06 -9.14 10.29
CA THR A 4 -6.46 -9.25 11.62
C THR A 4 -5.02 -8.74 11.62
N LEU A 5 -4.50 -8.37 12.79
CA LEU A 5 -3.11 -7.97 12.92
C LEU A 5 -2.16 -9.11 12.51
N GLU A 6 -2.50 -10.35 12.86
CA GLU A 6 -1.70 -11.52 12.49
C GLU A 6 -1.59 -11.64 10.96
N GLU A 7 -2.70 -11.49 10.26
CA GLU A 7 -2.69 -11.51 8.78
C GLU A 7 -1.91 -10.33 8.21
N ALA A 8 -2.08 -9.14 8.78
CA ALA A 8 -1.35 -7.96 8.35
C ALA A 8 0.16 -8.19 8.46
N ASN A 9 0.62 -8.76 9.59
CA ASN A 9 2.03 -9.05 9.78
C ASN A 9 2.54 -10.11 8.81
N ARG A 10 1.72 -11.11 8.48
CA ARG A 10 2.09 -12.13 7.49
C ARG A 10 2.28 -11.51 6.11
N ILE A 11 1.38 -10.61 5.72
CA ILE A 11 1.47 -9.88 4.45
C ILE A 11 2.74 -9.03 4.41
N LEU A 12 3.06 -8.33 5.51
CA LEU A 12 4.28 -7.54 5.59
C LEU A 12 5.51 -8.41 5.39
N ARG A 13 5.57 -9.58 6.02
CA ARG A 13 6.71 -10.49 5.84
C ARG A 13 6.89 -10.91 4.39
N GLY A 14 5.78 -11.16 3.68
CA GLY A 14 5.83 -11.51 2.26
C GLY A 14 6.34 -10.36 1.40
N ALA A 15 5.90 -9.15 1.68
CA ALA A 15 6.37 -7.97 0.95
C ALA A 15 7.87 -7.74 1.18
N LEU A 16 8.33 -7.86 2.43
CA LEU A 16 9.74 -7.69 2.77
C LEU A 16 10.60 -8.78 2.14
N ALA A 17 10.12 -10.02 2.10
CA ALA A 17 10.85 -11.12 1.46
C ALA A 17 11.05 -10.85 -0.03
N LYS A 18 10.03 -10.33 -0.70
CA LYS A 18 10.13 -9.95 -2.12
C LYS A 18 11.12 -8.82 -2.32
N ALA A 19 11.13 -7.83 -1.43
CA ALA A 19 12.09 -6.73 -1.50
C ALA A 19 13.53 -7.25 -1.37
N GLN A 20 13.77 -8.19 -0.49
CA GLN A 20 15.10 -8.82 -0.35
C GLN A 20 15.49 -9.54 -1.63
N GLU A 21 14.57 -10.27 -2.23
CA GLU A 21 14.78 -10.95 -3.51
C GLU A 21 15.15 -9.95 -4.61
N LEU A 22 14.48 -8.79 -4.65
CA LEU A 22 14.74 -7.74 -5.62
C LEU A 22 15.93 -6.86 -5.25
N ASN A 23 16.52 -7.07 -4.09
CA ASN A 23 17.63 -6.28 -3.56
C ASN A 23 17.30 -4.78 -3.46
N ILE A 24 16.12 -4.48 -2.93
CA ILE A 24 15.68 -3.10 -2.65
C ILE A 24 15.34 -2.94 -1.17
N LYS A 25 15.33 -1.71 -0.70
CA LYS A 25 15.00 -1.35 0.68
C LYS A 25 13.68 -0.61 0.70
N ILE A 26 12.68 -1.17 1.38
CA ILE A 26 11.32 -0.65 1.34
C ILE A 26 10.76 -0.36 2.73
N SER A 27 9.71 0.45 2.74
CA SER A 27 8.70 0.45 3.80
C SER A 27 7.46 -0.26 3.27
N ALA A 28 6.78 -0.99 4.12
CA ALA A 28 5.52 -1.64 3.80
C ALA A 28 4.49 -1.33 4.88
N SER A 29 3.27 -1.04 4.46
CA SER A 29 2.18 -0.62 5.34
C SER A 29 0.92 -1.40 5.03
N ILE A 30 0.20 -1.77 6.07
CA ILE A 30 -1.13 -2.37 5.94
C ILE A 30 -2.14 -1.43 6.57
N CYS A 31 -3.18 -1.08 5.83
CA CYS A 31 -4.33 -0.36 6.37
C CYS A 31 -5.57 -1.23 6.33
N ASP A 32 -6.58 -0.86 7.12
CA ASP A 32 -7.90 -1.52 7.09
C ASP A 32 -8.75 -0.95 5.95
N ALA A 33 -9.99 -1.41 5.86
CA ALA A 33 -10.92 -0.98 4.81
C ALA A 33 -11.20 0.53 4.84
N GLY A 34 -11.08 1.16 5.99
CA GLY A 34 -11.24 2.61 6.16
C GLY A 34 -9.95 3.40 5.98
N GLY A 35 -8.88 2.77 5.53
CA GLY A 35 -7.61 3.45 5.27
C GLY A 35 -6.77 3.71 6.52
N ARG A 36 -7.18 3.20 7.68
CA ARG A 36 -6.43 3.44 8.93
C ARG A 36 -5.34 2.38 9.12
N PRO A 37 -4.16 2.77 9.64
CA PRO A 37 -3.03 1.85 9.73
C PRO A 37 -3.29 0.71 10.71
N VAL A 38 -2.90 -0.49 10.31
CA VAL A 38 -2.94 -1.69 11.14
C VAL A 38 -1.53 -2.14 11.51
N ALA A 39 -0.61 -2.12 10.53
CA ALA A 39 0.77 -2.55 10.75
C ALA A 39 1.70 -1.87 9.75
N PHE A 40 2.94 -1.69 10.15
CA PHE A 40 3.94 -1.00 9.36
C PHE A 40 5.33 -1.53 9.67
N GLN A 41 6.18 -1.67 8.65
CA GLN A 41 7.60 -1.96 8.84
C GLN A 41 8.44 -1.19 7.84
N ARG A 42 9.54 -0.63 8.30
CA ARG A 42 10.54 -0.01 7.44
C ARG A 42 11.84 -0.79 7.56
N MET A 43 12.37 -1.25 6.42
CA MET A 43 13.65 -1.95 6.39
C MET A 43 14.78 -1.00 6.76
N ASP A 44 15.84 -1.57 7.32
CA ASP A 44 17.06 -0.82 7.54
C ASP A 44 17.53 -0.22 6.21
N ASN A 45 18.00 1.02 6.28
CA ASN A 45 18.50 1.77 5.12
C ASN A 45 17.44 2.20 4.09
N ALA A 46 16.17 1.92 4.31
CA ALA A 46 15.12 2.53 3.49
C ALA A 46 15.02 4.02 3.82
N ILE A 47 14.82 4.87 2.81
CA ILE A 47 14.67 6.31 3.03
C ILE A 47 13.41 6.57 3.86
N TRP A 48 13.48 7.55 4.79
CA TRP A 48 12.33 7.79 5.67
C TRP A 48 11.07 8.24 4.91
N ALA A 49 11.23 8.89 3.75
CA ALA A 49 10.09 9.28 2.92
C ALA A 49 9.24 8.07 2.50
N SER A 50 9.86 6.88 2.40
CA SER A 50 9.13 5.66 2.05
C SER A 50 8.09 5.28 3.10
N ALA A 51 8.27 5.70 4.35
CA ALA A 51 7.30 5.44 5.41
C ALA A 51 5.97 6.10 5.08
N TYR A 52 6.01 7.38 4.73
CA TYR A 52 4.79 8.12 4.37
C TYR A 52 4.21 7.64 3.05
N ALA A 53 5.07 7.42 2.05
CA ALA A 53 4.61 7.00 0.73
C ALA A 53 3.91 5.64 0.78
N SER A 54 4.45 4.68 1.52
CA SER A 54 3.83 3.35 1.65
C SER A 54 2.44 3.44 2.28
N GLN A 55 2.30 4.25 3.32
CA GLN A 55 1.02 4.43 4.00
C GLN A 55 0.00 5.14 3.10
N GLY A 56 0.41 6.21 2.42
CA GLY A 56 -0.48 6.96 1.54
C GLY A 56 -0.96 6.14 0.35
N LYS A 57 -0.08 5.31 -0.22
CA LYS A 57 -0.47 4.41 -1.32
C LYS A 57 -1.48 3.36 -0.84
N ALA A 58 -1.29 2.81 0.35
CA ALA A 58 -2.24 1.86 0.93
C ALA A 58 -3.61 2.51 1.09
N VAL A 59 -3.67 3.74 1.59
CA VAL A 59 -4.93 4.48 1.74
C VAL A 59 -5.63 4.62 0.38
N ALA A 60 -4.89 5.01 -0.66
CA ALA A 60 -5.46 5.16 -2.01
C ALA A 60 -6.04 3.83 -2.52
N SER A 61 -5.30 2.74 -2.36
CA SER A 61 -5.74 1.42 -2.82
C SER A 61 -7.00 0.96 -2.08
N ALA A 62 -7.05 1.13 -0.76
CA ALA A 62 -8.23 0.77 0.03
C ALA A 62 -9.44 1.62 -0.36
N ALA A 63 -9.25 2.92 -0.57
CA ALA A 63 -10.33 3.84 -0.88
C ALA A 63 -11.02 3.51 -2.21
N PHE A 64 -10.24 3.15 -3.23
CA PHE A 64 -10.76 2.89 -4.56
C PHE A 64 -10.96 1.40 -4.87
N GLY A 65 -10.43 0.51 -4.03
CA GLY A 65 -10.52 -0.94 -4.25
C GLY A 65 -9.73 -1.40 -5.46
N ARG A 66 -8.64 -0.71 -5.79
CA ARG A 66 -7.82 -0.96 -6.97
C ARG A 66 -6.34 -0.81 -6.64
N PRO A 67 -5.44 -1.39 -7.44
CA PRO A 67 -4.01 -1.06 -7.32
C PRO A 67 -3.80 0.45 -7.44
N SER A 68 -2.98 1.00 -6.57
CA SER A 68 -2.76 2.46 -6.54
C SER A 68 -2.12 3.00 -7.81
N GLY A 69 -1.44 2.15 -8.60
CA GLY A 69 -0.92 2.54 -9.91
C GLY A 69 -2.02 2.91 -10.90
N GLU A 70 -3.18 2.27 -10.81
CA GLU A 70 -4.33 2.63 -11.65
C GLU A 70 -4.92 3.97 -11.24
N ILE A 71 -4.87 4.28 -9.95
CA ILE A 71 -5.35 5.58 -9.45
C ILE A 71 -4.38 6.70 -9.86
N ALA A 72 -3.08 6.39 -9.88
CA ALA A 72 -2.04 7.34 -10.28
C ALA A 72 -2.31 7.94 -11.67
N GLU A 73 -2.85 7.14 -12.59
CA GLU A 73 -3.17 7.57 -13.93
C GLU A 73 -4.28 8.61 -13.97
N ARG A 74 -5.07 8.72 -12.91
CA ARG A 74 -6.20 9.65 -12.80
C ARG A 74 -5.98 10.73 -11.78
N ALA A 75 -4.78 10.83 -11.22
CA ALA A 75 -4.49 11.71 -10.09
C ALA A 75 -4.82 13.18 -10.38
N ASP A 76 -4.69 13.62 -11.63
CA ASP A 76 -4.94 15.00 -12.02
C ASP A 76 -6.41 15.30 -12.31
N GLN A 77 -7.27 14.29 -12.32
CA GLN A 77 -8.70 14.51 -12.59
C GLN A 77 -9.37 15.14 -11.35
N PRO A 78 -10.43 15.96 -11.56
CA PRO A 78 -11.04 16.69 -10.45
C PRO A 78 -11.53 15.84 -9.29
N THR A 79 -12.17 14.71 -9.56
CA THR A 79 -12.74 13.87 -8.50
C THR A 79 -11.65 13.20 -7.66
N PRO A 80 -10.66 12.48 -8.23
CA PRO A 80 -9.57 11.94 -7.43
C PRO A 80 -8.80 13.01 -6.65
N ARG A 81 -8.54 14.17 -7.26
CA ARG A 81 -7.88 15.29 -6.58
C ARG A 81 -8.68 15.76 -5.38
N GLY A 82 -10.00 15.89 -5.55
CA GLY A 82 -10.88 16.31 -4.46
C GLY A 82 -10.91 15.31 -3.31
N ILE A 83 -10.92 14.02 -3.63
CA ILE A 83 -10.87 12.96 -2.61
C ILE A 83 -9.56 13.03 -1.83
N ALA A 84 -8.43 13.16 -2.52
CA ALA A 84 -7.13 13.28 -1.87
C ALA A 84 -7.06 14.51 -0.97
N ALA A 85 -7.61 15.66 -1.43
CA ALA A 85 -7.66 16.87 -0.63
C ALA A 85 -8.53 16.69 0.63
N ALA A 86 -9.68 16.04 0.47
CA ALA A 86 -10.58 15.76 1.60
C ALA A 86 -9.92 14.83 2.63
N GLU A 87 -9.05 13.96 2.19
CA GLU A 87 -8.30 13.04 3.06
C GLU A 87 -7.14 13.73 3.77
N GLY A 88 -6.86 14.98 3.45
CA GLY A 88 -5.92 15.80 4.21
C GLY A 88 -4.45 15.39 4.08
N GLY A 89 -4.06 14.85 2.94
CA GLY A 89 -2.68 14.45 2.70
C GLY A 89 -2.37 13.01 3.09
N HIS A 90 -3.35 12.28 3.63
CA HIS A 90 -3.15 10.87 3.99
C HIS A 90 -3.17 9.92 2.78
N MET A 91 -3.60 10.41 1.63
CA MET A 91 -3.72 9.61 0.42
C MET A 91 -2.65 10.02 -0.58
N ILE A 92 -1.90 9.04 -1.09
CA ILE A 92 -0.88 9.27 -2.13
C ILE A 92 -1.24 8.39 -3.33
N MET A 93 -1.56 9.03 -4.44
CA MET A 93 -1.95 8.35 -5.67
C MET A 93 -0.73 8.04 -6.51
N GLY A 94 0.06 7.06 -6.07
CA GLY A 94 1.26 6.59 -6.75
C GLY A 94 1.27 5.08 -6.81
N GLN A 95 1.98 4.50 -7.76
CA GLN A 95 2.06 3.04 -7.90
C GLN A 95 2.82 2.42 -6.73
N GLY A 96 2.31 1.30 -6.20
CA GLY A 96 3.00 0.54 -5.17
C GLY A 96 2.09 -0.12 -4.14
N ALA A 97 0.78 0.04 -4.23
CA ALA A 97 -0.14 -0.62 -3.32
C ALA A 97 -1.16 -1.45 -4.08
N VAL A 98 -1.64 -2.51 -3.42
CA VAL A 98 -2.73 -3.33 -3.93
C VAL A 98 -3.75 -3.56 -2.82
N PRO A 99 -5.05 -3.68 -3.16
CA PRO A 99 -6.06 -3.92 -2.16
C PRO A 99 -6.04 -5.37 -1.68
N ILE A 100 -6.51 -5.58 -0.45
CA ILE A 100 -6.76 -6.90 0.11
C ILE A 100 -8.25 -7.13 -0.05
N ILE A 101 -8.62 -7.96 -1.02
CA ILE A 101 -10.03 -8.22 -1.36
C ILE A 101 -10.35 -9.69 -1.06
N ARG A 102 -11.42 -9.90 -0.29
CA ARG A 102 -11.88 -11.25 0.06
C ARG A 102 -13.38 -11.32 -0.18
N ASN A 103 -13.81 -12.32 -0.96
CA ASN A 103 -15.23 -12.49 -1.29
C ASN A 103 -15.85 -11.22 -1.86
N GLY A 104 -15.08 -10.50 -2.70
CA GLY A 104 -15.55 -9.27 -3.34
C GLY A 104 -15.57 -8.04 -2.44
N VAL A 105 -15.08 -8.16 -1.18
CA VAL A 105 -15.08 -7.06 -0.20
C VAL A 105 -13.65 -6.58 0.04
N VAL A 106 -13.45 -5.27 -0.01
CA VAL A 106 -12.17 -4.66 0.35
C VAL A 106 -12.01 -4.69 1.87
N GLU A 107 -11.01 -5.41 2.36
CA GLU A 107 -10.74 -5.50 3.81
C GLU A 107 -9.55 -4.65 4.23
N GLY A 108 -8.82 -4.12 3.28
CA GLY A 108 -7.67 -3.28 3.53
C GLY A 108 -6.81 -3.15 2.29
N ALA A 109 -5.56 -2.76 2.48
CA ALA A 109 -4.58 -2.66 1.41
C ALA A 109 -3.16 -2.80 1.95
N CYS A 110 -2.27 -3.24 1.08
CA CYS A 110 -0.83 -3.27 1.34
C CYS A 110 -0.16 -2.24 0.44
N GLY A 111 0.57 -1.30 1.03
CA GLY A 111 1.31 -0.29 0.31
C GLY A 111 2.80 -0.44 0.53
N VAL A 112 3.58 -0.25 -0.53
CA VAL A 112 5.03 -0.39 -0.52
C VAL A 112 5.67 0.81 -1.20
N SER A 113 6.80 1.27 -0.65
CA SER A 113 7.60 2.32 -1.27
C SER A 113 9.08 2.09 -0.98
N GLY A 114 9.94 2.46 -1.93
CA GLY A 114 11.39 2.35 -1.79
C GLY A 114 12.08 1.89 -3.07
N GLY A 115 11.40 1.17 -3.94
CA GLY A 115 11.89 0.78 -5.26
C GLY A 115 11.23 1.63 -6.34
N THR A 116 11.22 1.12 -7.57
CA THR A 116 10.39 1.71 -8.62
C THR A 116 8.93 1.41 -8.32
N GLY A 117 8.00 2.13 -8.96
CA GLY A 117 6.58 1.85 -8.78
C GLY A 117 6.23 0.38 -9.02
N GLN A 118 6.79 -0.21 -10.08
CA GLN A 118 6.53 -1.61 -10.40
C GLN A 118 7.12 -2.56 -9.35
N GLN A 119 8.34 -2.30 -8.89
CA GLN A 119 8.95 -3.12 -7.84
C GLN A 119 8.14 -3.04 -6.54
N ASP A 120 7.69 -1.83 -6.19
CA ASP A 120 6.86 -1.62 -5.00
C ASP A 120 5.57 -2.42 -5.10
N GLU A 121 4.90 -2.35 -6.26
CA GLU A 121 3.68 -3.11 -6.48
C GLU A 121 3.91 -4.62 -6.44
N ASP A 122 5.02 -5.09 -7.02
CA ASP A 122 5.38 -6.51 -6.99
C ASP A 122 5.56 -7.01 -5.55
N CYS A 123 6.16 -6.19 -4.70
CA CYS A 123 6.31 -6.53 -3.28
C CYS A 123 4.95 -6.60 -2.59
N ALA A 124 4.08 -5.63 -2.84
CA ALA A 124 2.74 -5.62 -2.25
C ALA A 124 1.94 -6.84 -2.68
N ARG A 125 1.98 -7.18 -3.97
CA ARG A 125 1.29 -8.37 -4.51
C ARG A 125 1.82 -9.65 -3.90
N ALA A 126 3.14 -9.77 -3.74
CA ALA A 126 3.76 -10.94 -3.12
C ALA A 126 3.24 -11.13 -1.68
N GLY A 127 3.12 -10.05 -0.93
CA GLY A 127 2.59 -10.11 0.43
C GLY A 127 1.13 -10.54 0.47
N VAL A 128 0.31 -9.91 -0.36
CA VAL A 128 -1.15 -10.17 -0.37
C VAL A 128 -1.48 -11.57 -0.86
N SER A 129 -0.62 -12.16 -1.69
CA SER A 129 -0.84 -13.51 -2.25
C SER A 129 -0.51 -14.65 -1.29
N ILE A 130 0.01 -14.35 -0.13
CA ILE A 130 0.39 -15.37 0.86
C ILE A 130 -0.82 -16.01 1.53
#